data_e52dbbc68a3e8aa7787e0f6927bb7869
#
_entry.id   e52dbbc68a3e8aa7787e0f6927bb7869
#
_cell.length_a   1.000
_cell.length_b   1.000
_cell.length_c   1.000
_cell.angle_alpha   90.00
_cell.angle_beta   90.00
_cell.angle_gamma   90.00
#
_symmetry.space_group_name_H-M   'P 1'
#
loop_
_entity.id
_entity.type
_entity.pdbx_description
1 polymer ?
#
loop_
_entity_poly.entity_id
_entity_poly.type
_entity_poly.pdbx_seq_one_letter_code
_entity_poly.pdbx_strand_id
1 'polypeptide(L)'
;NDKKQYLENFNQHVFIVAMYLADGDVALAKELMIAMLEQRLQPATPTFLNSGRSRRGELVSCFLLEVGDSLNSINYIDSTAKQLSKIGGGVAINLSKLRARGESIKGIKGVAKGVIPVAKSLEQGFAYADQLGQRPGAGAVYLNIFHYDVLEFLDTKKVNADEELRLPTISTGIIVPSLFFDLARENKDFYMFGPHSIYEEYGLVLDDIDIAKYYDEFVANENIMKRKFNARDMLNLIAQTQLQSGYPYLMFKDNANKNHALREIGQVKMSNLCTEIFQLQETSVIKDYGEGDIIKRDISCNLASLNIVNVMESKKIKESIYSGMDALTFVSNSTKIKNAPGVVKANDEFHSVGLGAMNLNGYLAKNLIAYESEEAKDFANVFFMMMNYYTLERSMQIAKDRNETFKDFEKSDYYNGSYFTKYIENDYLPVTDKVKDLFEGIYVPTREDWKSLKNRVKENGLYHAYRMAIAPTQSISYVQNSTSSVLPIVDKIERRSYGNAETFYPMPYLSPKTQWFYKSAFTIDQMKLIDLMAVIQEHVDQGISVILFVNSDITTRELARYYIYAHHKGLKSLYYTRNKLLSVEECTSCAI
;
A
#
# COMPACT_ATOMS: atom_id res chain seq x y z
N ASN A 1 -29.15 -13.51 4.39
CA ASN A 1 -30.34 -12.68 4.58
C ASN A 1 -30.42 -12.19 6.05
N ASP A 2 -31.45 -11.42 6.39
CA ASP A 2 -31.66 -10.88 7.73
C ASP A 2 -31.76 -11.98 8.82
N LYS A 3 -32.04 -13.22 8.41
CA LYS A 3 -32.10 -14.41 9.29
C LYS A 3 -30.75 -15.16 9.36
N LYS A 4 -29.66 -14.57 8.87
CA LYS A 4 -28.32 -15.18 8.78
C LYS A 4 -28.30 -16.53 8.03
N GLN A 5 -29.16 -16.70 7.03
CA GLN A 5 -29.19 -17.90 6.18
C GLN A 5 -28.39 -17.64 4.91
N TYR A 6 -27.62 -18.61 4.48
CA TYR A 6 -26.96 -18.60 3.16
C TYR A 6 -28.01 -18.73 2.07
N LEU A 7 -27.94 -17.86 1.05
CA LEU A 7 -28.87 -17.87 -0.08
C LEU A 7 -28.24 -18.49 -1.34
N GLU A 8 -26.94 -18.61 -1.37
CA GLU A 8 -26.16 -19.16 -2.47
C GLU A 8 -24.99 -20.01 -1.95
N ASN A 9 -24.53 -20.93 -2.76
CA ASN A 9 -23.25 -21.63 -2.55
C ASN A 9 -22.09 -20.83 -3.17
N PHE A 10 -20.85 -21.29 -2.94
CA PHE A 10 -19.64 -20.62 -3.41
C PHE A 10 -19.63 -20.39 -4.93
N ASN A 11 -19.98 -21.40 -5.73
CA ASN A 11 -19.97 -21.28 -7.19
C ASN A 11 -20.99 -20.26 -7.69
N GLN A 12 -22.18 -20.22 -7.07
CA GLN A 12 -23.20 -19.22 -7.39
C GLN A 12 -22.74 -17.81 -7.03
N HIS A 13 -22.04 -17.67 -5.89
CA HIS A 13 -21.45 -16.39 -5.51
C HIS A 13 -20.39 -15.93 -6.51
N VAL A 14 -19.46 -16.80 -6.90
CA VAL A 14 -18.44 -16.51 -7.92
C VAL A 14 -19.12 -16.10 -9.26
N PHE A 15 -20.17 -16.80 -9.66
CA PHE A 15 -20.94 -16.43 -10.85
C PHE A 15 -21.52 -15.00 -10.76
N ILE A 16 -22.14 -14.65 -9.64
CA ILE A 16 -22.70 -13.30 -9.41
C ILE A 16 -21.59 -12.24 -9.49
N VAL A 17 -20.45 -12.49 -8.83
CA VAL A 17 -19.30 -11.58 -8.84
C VAL A 17 -18.77 -11.40 -10.28
N ALA A 18 -18.57 -12.49 -11.01
CA ALA A 18 -18.09 -12.45 -12.39
C ALA A 18 -19.03 -11.69 -13.33
N MET A 19 -20.32 -11.96 -13.25
CA MET A 19 -21.34 -11.25 -14.04
C MET A 19 -21.37 -9.75 -13.74
N TYR A 20 -21.23 -9.40 -12.48
CA TYR A 20 -21.24 -7.99 -12.05
C TYR A 20 -20.00 -7.24 -12.55
N LEU A 21 -18.81 -7.85 -12.40
CA LEU A 21 -17.55 -7.22 -12.81
C LEU A 21 -17.37 -7.16 -14.33
N ALA A 22 -18.08 -7.99 -15.07
CA ALA A 22 -18.04 -8.01 -16.54
C ALA A 22 -18.98 -6.98 -17.20
N ASP A 23 -19.83 -6.30 -16.42
CA ASP A 23 -20.71 -5.22 -16.90
C ASP A 23 -21.52 -5.57 -18.16
N GLY A 24 -22.05 -6.80 -18.21
CA GLY A 24 -22.85 -7.28 -19.34
C GLY A 24 -22.07 -7.99 -20.46
N ASP A 25 -20.75 -7.99 -20.43
CA ASP A 25 -19.93 -8.80 -21.34
C ASP A 25 -19.92 -10.27 -20.89
N VAL A 26 -20.66 -11.10 -21.62
CA VAL A 26 -20.82 -12.54 -21.30
C VAL A 26 -19.50 -13.31 -21.48
N ALA A 27 -18.67 -12.93 -22.45
CA ALA A 27 -17.38 -13.58 -22.68
C ALA A 27 -16.43 -13.29 -21.53
N LEU A 28 -16.31 -12.04 -21.12
CA LEU A 28 -15.51 -11.63 -19.97
C LEU A 28 -16.05 -12.26 -18.67
N ALA A 29 -17.38 -12.30 -18.46
CA ALA A 29 -17.97 -12.94 -17.29
C ALA A 29 -17.57 -14.41 -17.16
N LYS A 30 -17.55 -15.14 -18.29
CA LYS A 30 -17.11 -16.54 -18.33
C LYS A 30 -15.62 -16.68 -17.99
N GLU A 31 -14.76 -15.82 -18.52
CA GLU A 31 -13.33 -15.82 -18.23
C GLU A 31 -13.05 -15.52 -16.75
N LEU A 32 -13.69 -14.49 -16.19
CA LEU A 32 -13.59 -14.14 -14.78
C LEU A 32 -14.07 -15.27 -13.86
N MET A 33 -15.21 -15.87 -14.18
CA MET A 33 -15.75 -17.01 -13.44
C MET A 33 -14.76 -18.18 -13.42
N ILE A 34 -14.21 -18.55 -14.59
CA ILE A 34 -13.23 -19.63 -14.70
C ILE A 34 -11.96 -19.30 -13.91
N ALA A 35 -11.42 -18.08 -14.03
CA ALA A 35 -10.22 -17.65 -13.30
C ALA A 35 -10.42 -17.73 -11.78
N MET A 36 -11.59 -17.35 -11.26
CA MET A 36 -11.92 -17.44 -9.83
C MET A 36 -12.18 -18.88 -9.37
N LEU A 37 -12.88 -19.72 -10.16
CA LEU A 37 -13.15 -21.12 -9.83
C LEU A 37 -11.88 -22.00 -9.91
N GLU A 38 -10.98 -21.71 -10.85
CA GLU A 38 -9.65 -22.33 -10.92
C GLU A 38 -8.68 -21.76 -9.87
N GLN A 39 -9.15 -20.84 -9.03
CA GLN A 39 -8.38 -20.18 -7.98
C GLN A 39 -7.11 -19.48 -8.50
N ARG A 40 -7.12 -18.95 -9.71
CA ARG A 40 -6.03 -18.17 -10.31
C ARG A 40 -6.10 -16.68 -9.96
N LEU A 41 -7.32 -16.17 -9.74
CA LEU A 41 -7.61 -14.77 -9.45
C LEU A 41 -8.57 -14.67 -8.27
N GLN A 42 -8.28 -13.77 -7.33
CA GLN A 42 -9.19 -13.42 -6.24
C GLN A 42 -9.32 -11.90 -6.12
N PRO A 43 -10.51 -11.34 -6.34
CA PRO A 43 -10.80 -9.95 -6.00
C PRO A 43 -10.63 -9.70 -4.49
N ALA A 44 -10.30 -8.46 -4.12
CA ALA A 44 -10.24 -8.07 -2.71
C ALA A 44 -11.57 -8.33 -1.98
N THR A 45 -11.51 -8.52 -0.66
CA THR A 45 -12.67 -8.85 0.16
C THR A 45 -13.89 -7.96 -0.11
N PRO A 46 -13.80 -6.60 -0.14
CA PRO A 46 -14.95 -5.76 -0.44
C PRO A 46 -15.53 -6.02 -1.84
N THR A 47 -14.67 -6.14 -2.84
CA THR A 47 -15.11 -6.45 -4.21
C THR A 47 -15.85 -7.78 -4.26
N PHE A 48 -15.27 -8.83 -3.66
CA PHE A 48 -15.85 -10.17 -3.65
C PHE A 48 -17.19 -10.23 -2.90
N LEU A 49 -17.28 -9.57 -1.73
CA LEU A 49 -18.49 -9.58 -0.91
C LEU A 49 -19.62 -8.68 -1.42
N ASN A 50 -19.28 -7.55 -2.05
CA ASN A 50 -20.26 -6.52 -2.38
C ASN A 50 -20.72 -6.54 -3.85
N SER A 51 -20.02 -7.23 -4.75
CA SER A 51 -20.40 -7.32 -6.18
C SER A 51 -21.78 -7.94 -6.35
N GLY A 52 -22.62 -7.29 -7.14
CA GLY A 52 -23.97 -7.77 -7.45
C GLY A 52 -24.98 -7.73 -6.31
N ARG A 53 -24.67 -7.06 -5.18
CA ARG A 53 -25.56 -6.94 -4.03
C ARG A 53 -26.41 -5.68 -4.10
N SER A 54 -27.70 -5.78 -3.69
CA SER A 54 -28.60 -4.62 -3.60
C SER A 54 -28.31 -3.74 -2.38
N ARG A 55 -27.94 -4.36 -1.25
CA ARG A 55 -27.46 -3.68 -0.04
C ARG A 55 -26.00 -3.99 0.14
N ARG A 56 -25.12 -3.07 -0.20
CA ARG A 56 -23.67 -3.28 -0.19
C ARG A 56 -22.89 -2.08 0.32
N GLY A 57 -21.68 -2.34 0.82
CA GLY A 57 -20.61 -1.34 0.90
C GLY A 57 -20.01 -1.05 -0.50
N GLU A 58 -18.90 -0.33 -0.54
CA GLU A 58 -18.17 -0.12 -1.79
C GLU A 58 -17.33 -1.34 -2.19
N LEU A 59 -16.88 -1.34 -3.44
CA LEU A 59 -16.06 -2.42 -3.99
C LEU A 59 -14.58 -2.29 -3.60
N VAL A 60 -14.18 -1.17 -3.00
CA VAL A 60 -12.79 -0.80 -2.72
C VAL A 60 -12.44 -0.96 -1.26
N SER A 61 -11.16 -1.28 -0.99
CA SER A 61 -10.68 -1.66 0.35
C SER A 61 -10.22 -0.48 1.19
N CYS A 62 -9.59 0.52 0.58
CA CYS A 62 -8.94 1.62 1.28
C CYS A 62 -9.06 2.94 0.52
N PHE A 63 -8.86 4.04 1.26
CA PHE A 63 -8.82 5.40 0.74
C PHE A 63 -7.65 6.17 1.35
N LEU A 64 -7.10 7.12 0.60
CA LEU A 64 -6.06 8.02 1.07
C LEU A 64 -6.54 9.45 0.86
N LEU A 65 -6.46 10.24 1.93
CA LEU A 65 -6.86 11.63 1.98
C LEU A 65 -5.70 12.51 2.43
N GLU A 66 -5.69 13.76 2.02
CA GLU A 66 -4.72 14.76 2.46
C GLU A 66 -5.45 15.98 3.03
N VAL A 67 -5.10 16.41 4.24
CA VAL A 67 -5.73 17.53 4.91
C VAL A 67 -4.90 18.81 4.73
N GLY A 68 -5.56 19.91 4.38
CA GLY A 68 -4.95 21.25 4.36
C GLY A 68 -5.01 21.95 5.69
N ASP A 69 -4.16 22.98 5.88
CA ASP A 69 -4.02 23.72 7.12
C ASP A 69 -5.11 24.78 7.31
N SER A 70 -6.36 24.35 7.34
CA SER A 70 -7.52 25.20 7.69
C SER A 70 -8.57 24.39 8.41
N LEU A 71 -9.38 25.06 9.27
CA LEU A 71 -10.48 24.39 9.97
C LEU A 71 -11.50 23.79 8.99
N ASN A 72 -11.75 24.47 7.87
CA ASN A 72 -12.65 23.97 6.84
C ASN A 72 -12.14 22.70 6.19
N SER A 73 -10.83 22.63 5.86
CA SER A 73 -10.21 21.43 5.33
C SER A 73 -10.22 20.27 6.35
N ILE A 74 -9.93 20.56 7.63
CA ILE A 74 -9.99 19.57 8.71
C ILE A 74 -11.40 18.98 8.83
N ASN A 75 -12.43 19.82 8.88
CA ASN A 75 -13.83 19.38 8.99
C ASN A 75 -14.28 18.61 7.74
N TYR A 76 -13.88 19.04 6.55
CA TYR A 76 -14.19 18.36 5.30
C TYR A 76 -13.59 16.94 5.30
N ILE A 77 -12.30 16.81 5.64
CA ILE A 77 -11.61 15.52 5.67
C ILE A 77 -12.15 14.61 6.80
N ASP A 78 -12.43 15.15 7.99
CA ASP A 78 -13.03 14.39 9.09
C ASP A 78 -14.41 13.82 8.69
N SER A 79 -15.26 14.63 8.05
CA SER A 79 -16.55 14.19 7.51
C SER A 79 -16.39 13.15 6.40
N THR A 80 -15.52 13.40 5.44
CA THR A 80 -15.25 12.48 4.33
C THR A 80 -14.73 11.13 4.84
N ALA A 81 -13.78 11.14 5.79
CA ALA A 81 -13.23 9.93 6.38
C ALA A 81 -14.30 9.06 7.06
N LYS A 82 -15.23 9.66 7.83
CA LYS A 82 -16.36 8.96 8.44
C LYS A 82 -17.31 8.35 7.40
N GLN A 83 -17.58 9.07 6.31
CA GLN A 83 -18.42 8.57 5.22
C GLN A 83 -17.77 7.38 4.50
N LEU A 84 -16.44 7.41 4.31
CA LEU A 84 -15.69 6.32 3.69
C LEU A 84 -15.58 5.11 4.62
N SER A 85 -15.36 5.33 5.92
CA SER A 85 -15.36 4.26 6.92
C SER A 85 -16.70 3.52 6.98
N LYS A 86 -17.82 4.27 6.98
CA LYS A 86 -19.19 3.71 6.98
C LYS A 86 -19.44 2.72 5.82
N ILE A 87 -18.83 2.92 4.68
CA ILE A 87 -19.00 2.04 3.50
C ILE A 87 -17.97 0.90 3.44
N GLY A 88 -17.14 0.76 4.49
CA GLY A 88 -16.24 -0.37 4.70
C GLY A 88 -14.80 -0.16 4.25
N GLY A 89 -14.42 1.06 3.90
CA GLY A 89 -13.05 1.39 3.54
C GLY A 89 -12.18 1.74 4.74
N GLY A 90 -10.96 1.23 4.80
CA GLY A 90 -9.91 1.77 5.66
C GLY A 90 -9.45 3.14 5.12
N VAL A 91 -9.23 4.13 5.99
CA VAL A 91 -8.88 5.48 5.54
C VAL A 91 -7.54 5.92 6.11
N ALA A 92 -6.60 6.29 5.24
CA ALA A 92 -5.33 6.89 5.63
C ALA A 92 -5.35 8.40 5.37
N ILE A 93 -4.88 9.20 6.33
CA ILE A 93 -4.88 10.66 6.24
C ILE A 93 -3.46 11.20 6.49
N ASN A 94 -2.96 12.05 5.59
CA ASN A 94 -1.69 12.75 5.77
C ASN A 94 -1.92 14.06 6.53
N LEU A 95 -1.33 14.19 7.72
CA LEU A 95 -1.44 15.34 8.61
C LEU A 95 -0.27 16.34 8.45
N SER A 96 0.70 16.07 7.60
CA SER A 96 1.99 16.80 7.55
C SER A 96 1.87 18.28 7.17
N LYS A 97 0.75 18.70 6.59
CA LYS A 97 0.50 20.10 6.23
C LYS A 97 -0.08 20.94 7.38
N LEU A 98 -0.62 20.27 8.41
CA LEU A 98 -1.18 20.97 9.56
C LEU A 98 -0.08 21.71 10.32
N ARG A 99 -0.40 22.91 10.79
CA ARG A 99 0.52 23.67 11.65
C ARG A 99 0.81 22.95 12.96
N ALA A 100 2.03 23.08 13.42
CA ALA A 100 2.51 22.47 14.65
C ALA A 100 1.91 23.12 15.90
N ARG A 101 1.95 22.40 17.02
CA ARG A 101 1.59 22.93 18.33
C ARG A 101 2.47 24.15 18.67
N GLY A 102 1.80 25.26 19.02
CA GLY A 102 2.47 26.50 19.38
C GLY A 102 2.72 27.46 18.21
N GLU A 103 2.45 27.08 16.97
CA GLU A 103 2.49 28.02 15.84
C GLU A 103 1.38 29.07 15.92
N SER A 104 1.47 30.10 15.10
CA SER A 104 0.52 31.21 15.11
C SER A 104 -0.81 30.86 14.42
N ILE A 105 -1.92 31.47 14.87
CA ILE A 105 -3.19 31.53 14.16
C ILE A 105 -3.59 32.99 14.05
N LYS A 106 -3.78 33.48 12.83
CA LYS A 106 -4.09 34.91 12.56
C LYS A 106 -3.09 35.86 13.24
N GLY A 107 -1.79 35.52 13.24
CA GLY A 107 -0.73 36.32 13.86
C GLY A 107 -0.61 36.18 15.37
N ILE A 108 -1.51 35.46 16.06
CA ILE A 108 -1.42 35.20 17.50
C ILE A 108 -0.56 33.98 17.75
N LYS A 109 0.62 34.18 18.34
CA LYS A 109 1.60 33.12 18.63
C LYS A 109 1.14 32.18 19.74
N GLY A 110 1.56 30.91 19.71
CA GLY A 110 1.36 29.94 20.79
C GLY A 110 -0.03 29.30 20.85
N VAL A 111 -0.94 29.58 19.93
CA VAL A 111 -2.36 29.16 20.04
C VAL A 111 -2.70 27.89 19.27
N ALA A 112 -1.91 27.50 18.28
CA ALA A 112 -2.14 26.26 17.53
C ALA A 112 -2.01 25.03 18.42
N LYS A 113 -2.89 24.04 18.23
CA LYS A 113 -2.95 22.82 19.06
C LYS A 113 -2.17 21.64 18.46
N GLY A 114 -1.69 21.79 17.20
CA GLY A 114 -0.92 20.74 16.50
C GLY A 114 -1.78 19.60 15.97
N VAL A 115 -1.11 18.51 15.58
CA VAL A 115 -1.73 17.39 14.84
C VAL A 115 -2.49 16.40 15.74
N ILE A 116 -2.16 16.27 17.03
CA ILE A 116 -2.72 15.22 17.90
C ILE A 116 -4.24 15.35 18.09
N PRO A 117 -4.82 16.54 18.36
CA PRO A 117 -6.28 16.68 18.50
C PRO A 117 -7.04 16.30 17.22
N VAL A 118 -6.46 16.56 16.03
CA VAL A 118 -7.05 16.16 14.75
C VAL A 118 -7.02 14.64 14.61
N ALA A 119 -5.90 14.00 14.94
CA ALA A 119 -5.78 12.54 14.93
C ALA A 119 -6.78 11.88 15.88
N LYS A 120 -7.03 12.46 17.06
CA LYS A 120 -8.05 11.98 18.02
C LYS A 120 -9.46 12.09 17.49
N SER A 121 -9.82 13.20 16.85
CA SER A 121 -11.13 13.37 16.21
C SER A 121 -11.36 12.28 15.15
N LEU A 122 -10.36 12.00 14.33
CA LEU A 122 -10.40 10.94 13.32
C LEU A 122 -10.55 9.56 13.96
N GLU A 123 -9.80 9.25 15.01
CA GLU A 123 -9.89 7.99 15.75
C GLU A 123 -11.30 7.74 16.30
N GLN A 124 -11.90 8.74 16.94
CA GLN A 124 -13.28 8.67 17.43
C GLN A 124 -14.28 8.51 16.28
N GLY A 125 -14.01 9.17 15.16
CA GLY A 125 -14.83 9.04 13.95
C GLY A 125 -14.85 7.61 13.42
N PHE A 126 -13.71 6.93 13.37
CA PHE A 126 -13.60 5.53 12.94
C PHE A 126 -14.21 4.56 13.94
N ALA A 127 -14.09 4.83 15.24
CA ALA A 127 -14.77 4.02 16.26
C ALA A 127 -16.30 4.11 16.16
N TYR A 128 -16.83 5.27 15.71
CA TYR A 128 -18.27 5.51 15.56
C TYR A 128 -18.84 4.96 14.24
N ALA A 129 -18.11 5.08 13.14
CA ALA A 129 -18.60 4.76 11.79
C ALA A 129 -17.97 3.46 11.27
N ASP A 130 -18.66 2.34 11.48
CA ASP A 130 -18.30 1.03 10.92
C ASP A 130 -19.25 0.60 9.79
N GLN A 131 -18.91 -0.46 9.09
CA GLN A 131 -19.74 -1.05 8.04
C GLN A 131 -20.83 -1.95 8.64
N LEU A 132 -21.87 -1.36 9.26
CA LEU A 132 -23.04 -2.07 9.78
C LEU A 132 -22.69 -3.29 10.65
N GLY A 133 -21.62 -3.21 11.42
CA GLY A 133 -21.11 -4.30 12.24
C GLY A 133 -20.47 -5.47 11.48
N GLN A 134 -20.28 -5.34 10.16
CA GLN A 134 -19.64 -6.38 9.34
C GLN A 134 -18.11 -6.20 9.29
N ARG A 135 -17.63 -4.96 9.35
CA ARG A 135 -16.23 -4.61 9.34
C ARG A 135 -16.01 -3.40 10.25
N PRO A 136 -15.12 -3.48 11.27
CA PRO A 136 -14.83 -2.35 12.13
C PRO A 136 -14.21 -1.20 11.33
N GLY A 137 -14.51 0.03 11.72
CA GLY A 137 -13.89 1.22 11.16
C GLY A 137 -12.40 1.23 11.49
N ALA A 138 -11.56 1.51 10.48
CA ALA A 138 -10.13 1.55 10.65
C ALA A 138 -9.51 2.73 9.91
N GLY A 139 -8.51 3.35 10.54
CA GLY A 139 -7.79 4.47 9.97
C GLY A 139 -6.30 4.45 10.27
N ALA A 140 -5.56 5.20 9.46
CA ALA A 140 -4.17 5.51 9.70
C ALA A 140 -3.93 7.02 9.55
N VAL A 141 -3.02 7.55 10.33
CA VAL A 141 -2.55 8.92 10.18
C VAL A 141 -1.04 8.92 9.92
N TYR A 142 -0.62 9.72 8.94
CA TYR A 142 0.78 9.86 8.55
C TYR A 142 1.31 11.23 8.90
N LEU A 143 2.56 11.30 9.33
CA LEU A 143 3.26 12.54 9.64
C LEU A 143 4.69 12.51 9.09
N ASN A 144 5.13 13.60 8.48
CA ASN A 144 6.51 13.76 8.02
C ASN A 144 7.46 13.82 9.23
N ILE A 145 8.58 13.10 9.17
CA ILE A 145 9.56 13.05 10.26
C ILE A 145 10.17 14.42 10.57
N PHE A 146 10.19 15.35 9.61
CA PHE A 146 10.65 16.72 9.79
C PHE A 146 9.58 17.66 10.36
N HIS A 147 8.37 17.18 10.64
CA HIS A 147 7.32 17.95 11.30
C HIS A 147 7.64 18.15 12.79
N TYR A 148 7.43 19.35 13.29
CA TYR A 148 7.76 19.72 14.69
C TYR A 148 7.11 18.82 15.74
N ASP A 149 5.87 18.35 15.51
CA ASP A 149 5.11 17.52 16.44
C ASP A 149 5.46 16.01 16.38
N VAL A 150 6.46 15.59 15.60
CA VAL A 150 6.71 14.16 15.37
C VAL A 150 7.08 13.38 16.65
N LEU A 151 7.75 14.01 17.62
CA LEU A 151 8.08 13.34 18.88
C LEU A 151 6.83 13.01 19.68
N GLU A 152 5.91 13.98 19.84
CA GLU A 152 4.62 13.76 20.50
C GLU A 152 3.76 12.76 19.72
N PHE A 153 3.84 12.80 18.40
CA PHE A 153 3.13 11.84 17.55
C PHE A 153 3.62 10.40 17.76
N LEU A 154 4.93 10.17 17.89
CA LEU A 154 5.49 8.86 18.25
C LEU A 154 5.08 8.42 19.65
N ASP A 155 5.02 9.36 20.61
CA ASP A 155 4.63 9.08 21.98
C ASP A 155 3.18 8.58 22.10
N THR A 156 2.28 8.91 21.16
CA THR A 156 0.89 8.47 21.17
C THR A 156 0.70 6.95 21.17
N LYS A 157 1.71 6.18 20.73
CA LYS A 157 1.70 4.70 20.68
C LYS A 157 2.40 4.03 21.86
N LYS A 158 3.01 4.76 22.75
CA LYS A 158 3.62 4.18 23.95
C LYS A 158 2.55 3.64 24.90
N VAL A 159 2.85 2.50 25.53
CA VAL A 159 1.91 1.84 26.48
C VAL A 159 1.55 2.74 27.66
N ASN A 160 2.50 3.56 28.11
CA ASN A 160 2.37 4.50 29.24
C ASN A 160 2.20 5.94 28.77
N ALA A 161 1.74 6.18 27.54
CA ALA A 161 1.40 7.52 27.12
C ALA A 161 0.25 8.08 27.95
N ASP A 162 0.25 9.40 28.13
CA ASP A 162 -0.87 10.13 28.73
C ASP A 162 -2.15 9.82 27.94
N GLU A 163 -3.25 9.49 28.64
CA GLU A 163 -4.53 9.18 28.00
C GLU A 163 -5.04 10.30 27.08
N GLU A 164 -4.72 11.56 27.43
CA GLU A 164 -5.06 12.69 26.58
C GLU A 164 -4.31 12.69 25.24
N LEU A 165 -3.12 12.10 25.17
CA LEU A 165 -2.29 12.01 23.96
C LEU A 165 -2.39 10.67 23.25
N ARG A 166 -2.79 9.62 23.96
CA ARG A 166 -2.77 8.24 23.44
C ARG A 166 -3.76 8.06 22.29
N LEU A 167 -3.28 7.37 21.25
CA LEU A 167 -4.06 6.94 20.07
C LEU A 167 -4.09 5.39 20.03
N PRO A 168 -4.98 4.73 20.79
CA PRO A 168 -4.94 3.28 20.94
C PRO A 168 -5.32 2.53 19.66
N THR A 169 -6.29 2.99 18.88
CA THR A 169 -6.89 2.22 17.80
C THR A 169 -6.48 2.68 16.40
N ILE A 170 -6.22 3.97 16.19
CA ILE A 170 -5.78 4.45 14.87
C ILE A 170 -4.31 4.10 14.61
N SER A 171 -4.01 3.59 13.44
CA SER A 171 -2.62 3.30 13.04
C SER A 171 -1.83 4.59 12.81
N THR A 172 -0.53 4.56 13.09
CA THR A 172 0.36 5.69 12.83
C THR A 172 1.44 5.31 11.83
N GLY A 173 1.77 6.23 10.93
CA GLY A 173 2.88 6.09 9.98
C GLY A 173 3.73 7.36 9.96
N ILE A 174 5.00 7.22 9.66
CA ILE A 174 5.90 8.35 9.42
C ILE A 174 6.43 8.34 7.99
N ILE A 175 6.51 9.52 7.41
CA ILE A 175 7.05 9.78 6.08
C ILE A 175 8.50 10.19 6.27
N VAL A 176 9.42 9.39 5.72
CA VAL A 176 10.86 9.54 5.96
C VAL A 176 11.58 9.88 4.66
N PRO A 177 11.98 11.16 4.44
CA PRO A 177 12.91 11.52 3.39
C PRO A 177 14.32 10.95 3.62
N SER A 178 15.06 10.69 2.55
CA SER A 178 16.42 10.10 2.59
C SER A 178 17.42 10.92 3.39
N LEU A 179 17.30 12.25 3.39
CA LEU A 179 18.11 13.15 4.21
C LEU A 179 18.17 12.72 5.68
N PHE A 180 17.06 12.21 6.23
CA PHE A 180 17.05 11.74 7.62
C PHE A 180 18.04 10.59 7.85
N PHE A 181 18.10 9.61 6.92
CA PHE A 181 19.05 8.50 7.01
C PHE A 181 20.51 8.95 6.85
N ASP A 182 20.76 9.96 6.02
CA ASP A 182 22.09 10.55 5.86
C ASP A 182 22.55 11.23 7.17
N LEU A 183 21.69 12.02 7.80
CA LEU A 183 21.96 12.63 9.10
C LEU A 183 22.19 11.57 10.19
N ALA A 184 21.40 10.49 10.22
CA ALA A 184 21.54 9.39 11.15
C ALA A 184 22.85 8.61 10.94
N ARG A 185 23.26 8.37 9.68
CA ARG A 185 24.54 7.74 9.33
C ARG A 185 25.71 8.55 9.86
N GLU A 186 25.65 9.87 9.75
CA GLU A 186 26.68 10.78 10.21
C GLU A 186 26.59 11.10 11.71
N ASN A 187 25.59 10.56 12.41
CA ASN A 187 25.31 10.84 13.83
C ASN A 187 25.10 12.33 14.13
N LYS A 188 24.45 13.04 13.22
CA LYS A 188 24.16 14.47 13.35
C LYS A 188 22.84 14.71 14.06
N ASP A 189 22.71 15.89 14.64
CA ASP A 189 21.41 16.43 15.01
C ASP A 189 20.61 16.74 13.75
N PHE A 190 19.30 16.48 13.81
CA PHE A 190 18.37 16.94 12.78
C PHE A 190 17.33 17.88 13.40
N TYR A 191 16.76 18.72 12.56
CA TYR A 191 15.77 19.70 12.98
C TYR A 191 14.40 19.32 12.44
N MET A 192 13.40 19.46 13.30
CA MET A 192 11.98 19.34 12.98
C MET A 192 11.39 20.75 12.96
N PHE A 193 10.52 21.04 12.00
CA PHE A 193 10.08 22.38 11.67
C PHE A 193 8.57 22.56 11.83
N GLY A 194 8.15 23.76 12.21
CA GLY A 194 6.76 24.21 12.13
C GLY A 194 6.38 24.49 10.67
N PRO A 195 5.43 23.73 10.08
CA PRO A 195 5.07 23.89 8.66
C PRO A 195 4.54 25.28 8.33
N HIS A 196 3.80 25.90 9.23
CA HIS A 196 3.23 27.21 9.02
C HIS A 196 4.29 28.32 8.98
N SER A 197 5.31 28.25 9.85
CA SER A 197 6.43 29.19 9.84
C SER A 197 7.26 29.10 8.55
N ILE A 198 7.43 27.91 7.99
CA ILE A 198 8.04 27.73 6.65
C ILE A 198 7.18 28.40 5.59
N TYR A 199 5.86 28.21 5.64
CA TYR A 199 4.95 28.80 4.68
C TYR A 199 4.94 30.34 4.76
N GLU A 200 4.96 30.91 5.97
CA GLU A 200 5.02 32.37 6.16
C GLU A 200 6.32 32.98 5.60
N GLU A 201 7.46 32.32 5.79
CA GLU A 201 8.77 32.83 5.36
C GLU A 201 9.06 32.59 3.87
N TYR A 202 8.65 31.44 3.32
CA TYR A 202 9.07 31.00 1.99
C TYR A 202 7.92 30.74 1.02
N GLY A 203 6.67 30.72 1.47
CA GLY A 203 5.53 30.28 0.66
C GLY A 203 5.59 28.78 0.30
N LEU A 204 6.45 27.99 0.97
CA LEU A 204 6.67 26.58 0.72
C LEU A 204 5.88 25.72 1.71
N VAL A 205 5.36 24.60 1.23
CA VAL A 205 4.69 23.59 2.05
C VAL A 205 5.66 22.46 2.35
N LEU A 206 5.99 22.22 3.62
CA LEU A 206 7.01 21.26 4.07
C LEU A 206 6.90 19.88 3.41
N ASP A 207 5.69 19.37 3.23
CA ASP A 207 5.46 18.03 2.70
C ASP A 207 5.49 17.96 1.15
N ASP A 208 5.39 19.11 0.48
CA ASP A 208 5.37 19.21 -0.99
C ASP A 208 6.77 19.47 -1.58
N ILE A 209 7.79 19.69 -0.74
CA ILE A 209 9.15 20.01 -1.18
C ILE A 209 10.11 18.81 -1.03
N ASP A 210 11.23 18.91 -1.73
CA ASP A 210 12.44 18.14 -1.45
C ASP A 210 13.19 18.85 -0.32
N ILE A 211 13.03 18.33 0.90
CA ILE A 211 13.59 18.95 2.10
C ILE A 211 15.13 19.09 2.04
N ALA A 212 15.82 18.19 1.32
CA ALA A 212 17.27 18.23 1.22
C ALA A 212 17.79 19.53 0.56
N LYS A 213 16.97 20.13 -0.32
CA LYS A 213 17.34 21.39 -0.99
C LYS A 213 17.26 22.61 -0.10
N TYR A 214 16.44 22.58 0.94
CA TYR A 214 16.15 23.75 1.77
C TYR A 214 16.56 23.59 3.22
N TYR A 215 17.02 22.40 3.61
CA TYR A 215 17.24 22.03 5.00
C TYR A 215 18.19 22.99 5.73
N ASP A 216 19.37 23.25 5.18
CA ASP A 216 20.37 24.14 5.81
C ASP A 216 19.88 25.57 5.90
N GLU A 217 19.12 26.04 4.91
CA GLU A 217 18.49 27.37 4.92
C GLU A 217 17.43 27.48 6.02
N PHE A 218 16.57 26.47 6.18
CA PHE A 218 15.58 26.43 7.24
C PHE A 218 16.23 26.35 8.62
N VAL A 219 17.33 25.61 8.76
CA VAL A 219 18.09 25.55 10.02
C VAL A 219 18.69 26.90 10.38
N ALA A 220 19.19 27.65 9.41
CA ALA A 220 19.81 28.96 9.63
C ALA A 220 18.79 30.08 9.89
N ASN A 221 17.56 29.99 9.39
CA ASN A 221 16.55 31.05 9.55
C ASN A 221 15.93 31.02 10.96
N GLU A 222 16.14 32.09 11.73
CA GLU A 222 15.65 32.24 13.12
C GLU A 222 14.11 32.41 13.21
N ASN A 223 13.45 32.82 12.15
CA ASN A 223 12.00 33.00 12.11
C ASN A 223 11.23 31.67 12.02
N ILE A 224 11.91 30.61 11.56
CA ILE A 224 11.28 29.29 11.47
C ILE A 224 11.23 28.65 12.86
N MET A 225 10.03 28.25 13.27
CA MET A 225 9.83 27.43 14.45
C MET A 225 10.48 26.07 14.25
N LYS A 226 11.46 25.73 15.09
CA LYS A 226 12.22 24.49 14.97
C LYS A 226 12.67 23.95 16.31
N ARG A 227 12.90 22.65 16.38
CA ARG A 227 13.59 21.99 17.48
C ARG A 227 14.54 20.94 16.94
N LYS A 228 15.61 20.68 17.65
CA LYS A 228 16.60 19.68 17.25
C LYS A 228 16.51 18.40 18.09
N PHE A 229 16.88 17.30 17.47
CA PHE A 229 17.02 16.00 18.10
C PHE A 229 18.14 15.21 17.41
N ASN A 230 18.80 14.28 18.08
CA ASN A 230 19.80 13.47 17.42
C ASN A 230 19.15 12.44 16.49
N ALA A 231 19.62 12.33 15.25
CA ALA A 231 18.99 11.46 14.24
C ALA A 231 19.12 9.96 14.56
N ARG A 232 20.21 9.50 15.20
CA ARG A 232 20.33 8.11 15.66
C ARG A 232 19.42 7.81 16.83
N ASP A 233 19.27 8.75 17.76
CA ASP A 233 18.34 8.61 18.88
C ASP A 233 16.89 8.55 18.38
N MET A 234 16.56 9.27 17.31
CA MET A 234 15.27 9.16 16.65
C MET A 234 15.05 7.78 16.04
N LEU A 235 16.04 7.18 15.35
CA LEU A 235 15.94 5.80 14.86
C LEU A 235 15.72 4.81 16.00
N ASN A 236 16.44 4.98 17.12
CA ASN A 236 16.25 4.14 18.31
C ASN A 236 14.86 4.32 18.92
N LEU A 237 14.35 5.56 18.98
CA LEU A 237 12.99 5.84 19.46
C LEU A 237 11.92 5.18 18.60
N ILE A 238 12.06 5.26 17.27
CA ILE A 238 11.17 4.59 16.33
C ILE A 238 11.20 3.07 16.55
N ALA A 239 12.40 2.48 16.63
CA ALA A 239 12.56 1.05 16.87
C ALA A 239 11.96 0.62 18.21
N GLN A 240 12.18 1.39 19.27
CA GLN A 240 11.59 1.12 20.58
C GLN A 240 10.07 1.17 20.55
N THR A 241 9.49 2.18 19.88
CA THR A 241 8.04 2.31 19.73
C THR A 241 7.45 1.14 18.93
N GLN A 242 8.12 0.72 17.86
CA GLN A 242 7.70 -0.47 17.09
C GLN A 242 7.79 -1.76 17.89
N LEU A 243 8.82 -1.97 18.70
CA LEU A 243 8.93 -3.16 19.56
C LEU A 243 7.81 -3.23 20.59
N GLN A 244 7.31 -2.08 21.06
CA GLN A 244 6.23 -2.00 22.04
C GLN A 244 4.83 -2.10 21.45
N SER A 245 4.63 -1.57 20.24
CA SER A 245 3.28 -1.39 19.65
C SER A 245 3.11 -1.92 18.23
N GLY A 246 4.19 -2.27 17.54
CA GLY A 246 4.19 -2.55 16.10
C GLY A 246 4.25 -1.29 15.21
N TYR A 247 4.00 -0.11 15.75
CA TYR A 247 3.93 1.18 15.05
C TYR A 247 5.16 2.07 15.36
N PRO A 248 5.45 3.10 14.53
CA PRO A 248 4.74 3.53 13.31
C PRO A 248 5.13 2.70 12.09
N TYR A 249 4.31 2.76 11.02
CA TYR A 249 4.74 2.36 9.68
C TYR A 249 5.79 3.32 9.15
N LEU A 250 6.66 2.85 8.25
CA LEU A 250 7.70 3.69 7.64
C LEU A 250 7.42 3.83 6.13
N MET A 251 7.25 5.05 5.64
CA MET A 251 7.15 5.36 4.22
C MET A 251 8.42 6.10 3.79
N PHE A 252 9.17 5.51 2.86
CA PHE A 252 10.41 6.08 2.33
C PHE A 252 10.11 6.98 1.13
N LYS A 253 9.98 8.29 1.42
CA LYS A 253 9.46 9.27 0.45
C LYS A 253 10.27 9.30 -0.85
N ASP A 254 11.59 9.32 -0.76
CA ASP A 254 12.43 9.44 -1.95
C ASP A 254 12.47 8.14 -2.77
N ASN A 255 12.44 6.97 -2.12
CA ASN A 255 12.32 5.70 -2.82
C ASN A 255 10.98 5.59 -3.57
N ALA A 256 9.89 6.08 -2.96
CA ALA A 256 8.58 6.11 -3.61
C ALA A 256 8.58 6.98 -4.88
N ASN A 257 9.42 8.02 -4.92
CA ASN A 257 9.47 8.98 -6.01
C ASN A 257 10.62 8.76 -7.00
N LYS A 258 11.68 8.02 -6.63
CA LYS A 258 12.89 7.84 -7.45
C LYS A 258 12.61 7.24 -8.83
N ASN A 259 11.78 6.21 -8.88
CA ASN A 259 11.40 5.52 -10.11
C ASN A 259 9.89 5.69 -10.42
N HIS A 260 9.31 6.78 -9.97
CA HIS A 260 7.91 7.08 -10.16
C HIS A 260 7.67 7.57 -11.58
N ALA A 261 6.89 6.83 -12.35
CA ALA A 261 6.67 7.12 -13.77
C ALA A 261 5.95 8.46 -14.03
N LEU A 262 5.28 9.03 -13.02
CA LEU A 262 4.55 10.29 -13.10
C LEU A 262 5.24 11.44 -12.32
N ARG A 263 6.56 11.36 -12.13
CA ARG A 263 7.34 12.34 -11.34
C ARG A 263 7.28 13.77 -11.89
N GLU A 264 7.08 13.95 -13.18
CA GLU A 264 6.91 15.27 -13.81
C GLU A 264 5.51 15.88 -13.54
N ILE A 265 4.55 15.05 -13.11
CA ILE A 265 3.19 15.48 -12.77
C ILE A 265 3.09 15.85 -11.29
N GLY A 266 3.80 15.13 -10.43
CA GLY A 266 3.80 15.37 -8.98
C GLY A 266 4.55 14.33 -8.17
N GLN A 267 4.49 14.47 -6.84
CA GLN A 267 5.16 13.60 -5.88
C GLN A 267 4.15 12.76 -5.09
N VAL A 268 4.50 11.49 -4.87
CA VAL A 268 3.83 10.63 -3.89
C VAL A 268 4.26 11.06 -2.50
N LYS A 269 3.29 11.30 -1.60
CA LYS A 269 3.54 11.90 -0.28
C LYS A 269 3.19 11.00 0.90
N MET A 270 2.38 9.97 0.68
CA MET A 270 1.96 9.04 1.72
C MET A 270 1.61 7.68 1.14
N SER A 271 1.25 6.74 2.01
CA SER A 271 0.69 5.45 1.62
C SER A 271 -0.65 5.18 2.34
N ASN A 272 -1.28 4.05 2.01
CA ASN A 272 -2.55 3.61 2.63
C ASN A 272 -2.33 2.97 4.01
N LEU A 273 -3.43 2.46 4.58
CA LEU A 273 -3.44 1.75 5.86
C LEU A 273 -2.49 0.52 5.88
N CYS A 274 -2.31 -0.15 4.74
CA CYS A 274 -1.47 -1.36 4.62
C CYS A 274 -0.14 -1.12 3.89
N THR A 275 0.19 0.11 3.54
CA THR A 275 1.48 0.59 2.99
C THR A 275 1.88 0.08 1.60
N GLU A 276 0.94 -0.42 0.78
CA GLU A 276 1.22 -0.86 -0.60
C GLU A 276 0.80 0.15 -1.67
N ILE A 277 -0.02 1.16 -1.36
CA ILE A 277 -0.53 2.12 -2.35
C ILE A 277 0.32 3.38 -2.38
N PHE A 278 0.84 3.68 -3.57
CA PHE A 278 1.69 4.84 -3.86
C PHE A 278 1.20 5.52 -5.12
N GLN A 279 0.31 6.51 -4.96
CA GLN A 279 -0.31 7.24 -6.06
C GLN A 279 -0.24 8.74 -5.81
N LEU A 280 -0.38 9.52 -6.88
CA LEU A 280 -0.46 10.97 -6.79
C LEU A 280 -1.81 11.41 -6.23
N GLN A 281 -1.75 12.22 -5.20
CA GLN A 281 -2.89 12.91 -4.63
C GLN A 281 -2.58 14.39 -4.45
N GLU A 282 -3.62 15.19 -4.30
CA GLU A 282 -3.51 16.63 -4.12
C GLU A 282 -4.51 17.08 -3.05
N THR A 283 -4.09 18.04 -2.24
CA THR A 283 -4.97 18.63 -1.20
C THR A 283 -6.05 19.49 -1.84
N SER A 284 -7.31 19.20 -1.53
CA SER A 284 -8.45 20.03 -1.89
C SER A 284 -8.42 21.38 -1.14
N VAL A 285 -8.84 22.46 -1.80
CA VAL A 285 -8.99 23.78 -1.19
C VAL A 285 -10.45 23.98 -0.81
N ILE A 286 -10.73 23.96 0.49
CA ILE A 286 -12.09 24.09 1.03
C ILE A 286 -12.25 25.48 1.62
N LYS A 287 -13.22 26.23 1.12
CA LYS A 287 -13.53 27.60 1.52
C LYS A 287 -14.75 27.67 2.46
N ASP A 288 -15.01 28.86 2.99
CA ASP A 288 -16.15 29.06 3.87
C ASP A 288 -17.46 28.79 3.13
N TYR A 289 -18.35 28.03 3.75
CA TYR A 289 -19.68 27.65 3.23
C TYR A 289 -19.67 26.91 1.88
N GLY A 290 -18.52 26.32 1.49
CA GLY A 290 -18.38 25.58 0.24
C GLY A 290 -18.31 26.46 -1.02
N GLU A 291 -18.29 27.77 -0.88
CA GLU A 291 -18.18 28.67 -2.03
C GLU A 291 -16.77 28.67 -2.63
N GLY A 292 -16.70 28.28 -3.90
CA GLY A 292 -15.45 28.26 -4.66
C GLY A 292 -14.48 27.16 -4.18
N ASP A 293 -14.99 26.06 -3.62
CA ASP A 293 -14.19 24.86 -3.31
C ASP A 293 -13.53 24.31 -4.56
N ILE A 294 -12.26 23.90 -4.42
CA ILE A 294 -11.50 23.25 -5.48
C ILE A 294 -11.22 21.83 -5.05
N ILE A 295 -12.01 20.89 -5.55
CA ILE A 295 -11.82 19.47 -5.28
C ILE A 295 -10.65 18.95 -6.12
N LYS A 296 -9.70 18.36 -5.43
CA LYS A 296 -8.52 17.70 -5.98
C LYS A 296 -8.63 16.18 -5.84
N ARG A 297 -7.57 15.45 -6.21
CA ARG A 297 -7.57 13.98 -6.22
C ARG A 297 -7.31 13.40 -4.83
N ASP A 298 -8.25 12.55 -4.38
CA ASP A 298 -8.05 11.59 -3.31
C ASP A 298 -7.98 10.17 -3.93
N ILE A 299 -7.41 9.20 -3.20
CA ILE A 299 -7.10 7.88 -3.77
C ILE A 299 -8.05 6.83 -3.24
N SER A 300 -8.42 5.86 -4.09
CA SER A 300 -9.01 4.57 -3.71
C SER A 300 -8.09 3.40 -4.09
N CYS A 301 -8.15 2.32 -3.30
CA CYS A 301 -7.35 1.12 -3.50
C CYS A 301 -8.20 0.04 -4.19
N ASN A 302 -8.07 -0.08 -5.51
CA ASN A 302 -8.82 -1.04 -6.32
C ASN A 302 -7.95 -2.30 -6.48
N LEU A 303 -8.17 -3.34 -5.65
CA LEU A 303 -7.24 -4.44 -5.44
C LEU A 303 -7.79 -5.81 -5.85
N ALA A 304 -6.91 -6.64 -6.40
CA ALA A 304 -7.08 -8.08 -6.60
C ALA A 304 -5.72 -8.78 -6.51
N SER A 305 -5.72 -10.09 -6.29
CA SER A 305 -4.48 -10.86 -6.19
C SER A 305 -4.55 -12.14 -7.02
N LEU A 306 -3.44 -12.45 -7.69
CA LEU A 306 -3.20 -13.72 -8.37
C LEU A 306 -2.69 -14.76 -7.37
N ASN A 307 -3.18 -15.98 -7.45
CA ASN A 307 -2.61 -17.11 -6.72
C ASN A 307 -1.48 -17.73 -7.54
N ILE A 308 -0.24 -17.47 -7.14
CA ILE A 308 0.97 -17.85 -7.88
C ILE A 308 0.98 -19.34 -8.23
N VAL A 309 0.59 -20.23 -7.29
CA VAL A 309 0.60 -21.69 -7.55
C VAL A 309 -0.31 -22.03 -8.71
N ASN A 310 -1.57 -21.60 -8.66
CA ASN A 310 -2.58 -21.97 -9.67
C ASN A 310 -2.29 -21.31 -11.03
N VAL A 311 -1.76 -20.10 -11.02
CA VAL A 311 -1.36 -19.38 -12.24
C VAL A 311 -0.19 -20.10 -12.93
N MET A 312 0.83 -20.50 -12.17
CA MET A 312 1.99 -21.21 -12.71
C MET A 312 1.65 -22.62 -13.18
N GLU A 313 0.90 -23.39 -12.41
CA GLU A 313 0.53 -24.76 -12.77
C GLU A 313 -0.40 -24.85 -13.98
N SER A 314 -1.30 -23.90 -14.12
CA SER A 314 -2.15 -23.80 -15.32
C SER A 314 -1.41 -23.26 -16.54
N LYS A 315 -0.23 -22.66 -16.36
CA LYS A 315 0.54 -21.91 -17.38
C LYS A 315 -0.26 -20.75 -18.00
N LYS A 316 -1.32 -20.28 -17.34
CA LYS A 316 -2.22 -19.20 -17.81
C LYS A 316 -1.87 -17.86 -17.16
N ILE A 317 -0.58 -17.45 -17.22
CA ILE A 317 -0.10 -16.22 -16.58
C ILE A 317 -0.75 -15.01 -17.24
N LYS A 318 -0.62 -14.88 -18.55
CA LYS A 318 -1.16 -13.76 -19.33
C LYS A 318 -2.67 -13.61 -19.15
N GLU A 319 -3.41 -14.69 -19.30
CA GLU A 319 -4.86 -14.72 -19.20
C GLU A 319 -5.34 -14.33 -17.80
N SER A 320 -4.64 -14.79 -16.77
CA SER A 320 -4.97 -14.46 -15.37
C SER A 320 -4.72 -12.98 -15.07
N ILE A 321 -3.63 -12.41 -15.59
CA ILE A 321 -3.33 -10.98 -15.47
C ILE A 321 -4.36 -10.14 -16.21
N TYR A 322 -4.73 -10.52 -17.41
CA TYR A 322 -5.75 -9.83 -18.21
C TYR A 322 -7.10 -9.82 -17.49
N SER A 323 -7.56 -10.98 -17.00
CA SER A 323 -8.79 -11.09 -16.21
C SER A 323 -8.74 -10.17 -14.96
N GLY A 324 -7.60 -10.14 -14.27
CA GLY A 324 -7.41 -9.25 -13.12
C GLY A 324 -7.50 -7.77 -13.48
N MET A 325 -6.85 -7.36 -14.56
CA MET A 325 -6.87 -5.97 -15.05
C MET A 325 -8.27 -5.55 -15.50
N ASP A 326 -9.00 -6.41 -16.19
CA ASP A 326 -10.37 -6.14 -16.66
C ASP A 326 -11.33 -5.99 -15.48
N ALA A 327 -11.28 -6.90 -14.52
CA ALA A 327 -12.09 -6.81 -13.29
C ALA A 327 -11.81 -5.52 -12.52
N LEU A 328 -10.54 -5.15 -12.36
CA LEU A 328 -10.13 -3.94 -11.63
C LEU A 328 -10.44 -2.66 -12.39
N THR A 329 -10.41 -2.69 -13.72
CA THR A 329 -10.87 -1.57 -14.57
C THR A 329 -12.33 -1.24 -14.29
N PHE A 330 -13.19 -2.27 -14.19
CA PHE A 330 -14.59 -2.07 -13.80
C PHE A 330 -14.71 -1.50 -12.39
N VAL A 331 -13.96 -2.02 -11.41
CA VAL A 331 -13.99 -1.52 -10.04
C VAL A 331 -13.61 -0.03 -9.98
N SER A 332 -12.52 0.37 -10.63
CA SER A 332 -12.10 1.77 -10.68
C SER A 332 -13.16 2.68 -11.30
N ASN A 333 -13.68 2.29 -12.47
CA ASN A 333 -14.67 3.09 -13.20
C ASN A 333 -16.04 3.16 -12.51
N SER A 334 -16.42 2.12 -11.75
CA SER A 334 -17.70 2.05 -11.03
C SER A 334 -17.68 2.68 -9.63
N THR A 335 -16.50 3.06 -9.11
CA THR A 335 -16.36 3.69 -7.80
C THR A 335 -16.76 5.16 -7.87
N LYS A 336 -18.05 5.46 -7.65
CA LYS A 336 -18.65 6.79 -7.73
C LYS A 336 -19.26 7.20 -6.39
N ILE A 337 -18.39 7.60 -5.45
CA ILE A 337 -18.78 7.92 -4.06
C ILE A 337 -19.13 9.41 -3.96
N LYS A 338 -20.42 9.73 -3.87
CA LYS A 338 -20.92 11.12 -3.83
C LYS A 338 -20.31 11.96 -2.70
N ASN A 339 -20.08 11.36 -1.54
CA ASN A 339 -19.52 12.04 -0.37
C ASN A 339 -17.99 12.12 -0.36
N ALA A 340 -17.33 11.62 -1.40
CA ALA A 340 -15.89 11.67 -1.59
C ALA A 340 -15.54 12.03 -3.04
N PRO A 341 -15.85 13.25 -3.48
CA PRO A 341 -15.69 13.66 -4.88
C PRO A 341 -14.24 13.66 -5.36
N GLY A 342 -13.27 13.81 -4.45
CA GLY A 342 -11.84 13.67 -4.77
C GLY A 342 -11.45 12.25 -5.20
N VAL A 343 -12.08 11.22 -4.62
CA VAL A 343 -11.91 9.82 -5.02
C VAL A 343 -12.48 9.59 -6.43
N VAL A 344 -13.66 10.12 -6.71
CA VAL A 344 -14.28 10.04 -8.04
C VAL A 344 -13.35 10.67 -9.09
N LYS A 345 -12.84 11.87 -8.78
CA LYS A 345 -11.93 12.60 -9.67
C LYS A 345 -10.64 11.82 -9.97
N ALA A 346 -10.04 11.19 -8.96
CA ALA A 346 -8.83 10.39 -9.16
C ALA A 346 -9.10 9.16 -10.04
N ASN A 347 -10.21 8.46 -9.82
CA ASN A 347 -10.60 7.32 -10.64
C ASN A 347 -10.91 7.73 -12.09
N ASP A 348 -11.55 8.87 -12.31
CA ASP A 348 -11.86 9.37 -13.64
C ASP A 348 -10.62 9.90 -14.39
N GLU A 349 -9.62 10.43 -13.67
CA GLU A 349 -8.41 10.98 -14.30
C GLU A 349 -7.30 9.94 -14.46
N PHE A 350 -7.17 8.97 -13.52
CA PHE A 350 -6.03 8.06 -13.47
C PHE A 350 -6.38 6.58 -13.63
N HIS A 351 -7.65 6.20 -13.45
CA HIS A 351 -8.12 4.81 -13.56
C HIS A 351 -7.26 3.80 -12.79
N SER A 352 -6.68 4.21 -11.67
CA SER A 352 -5.64 3.45 -10.96
C SER A 352 -6.17 2.14 -10.42
N VAL A 353 -5.36 1.09 -10.53
CA VAL A 353 -5.62 -0.25 -10.01
C VAL A 353 -4.40 -0.81 -9.29
N GLY A 354 -4.55 -1.91 -8.56
CA GLY A 354 -3.48 -2.59 -7.86
C GLY A 354 -3.64 -4.10 -7.95
N LEU A 355 -3.18 -4.69 -9.06
CA LEU A 355 -3.10 -6.14 -9.18
C LEU A 355 -1.87 -6.64 -8.43
N GLY A 356 -2.08 -7.53 -7.47
CA GLY A 356 -1.04 -8.16 -6.66
C GLY A 356 -0.97 -9.67 -6.84
N ALA A 357 -0.24 -10.32 -5.94
CA ALA A 357 -0.10 -11.76 -5.92
C ALA A 357 -0.04 -12.29 -4.49
N MET A 358 -0.40 -13.55 -4.31
CA MET A 358 -0.34 -14.30 -3.05
C MET A 358 0.18 -15.71 -3.29
N ASN A 359 0.46 -16.42 -2.21
CA ASN A 359 0.95 -17.80 -2.25
C ASN A 359 2.39 -17.98 -2.73
N LEU A 360 3.23 -16.93 -2.59
CA LEU A 360 4.66 -17.06 -2.95
C LEU A 360 5.34 -18.12 -2.08
N ASN A 361 5.18 -18.06 -0.75
CA ASN A 361 5.81 -19.04 0.14
C ASN A 361 5.27 -20.46 -0.11
N GLY A 362 3.97 -20.59 -0.40
CA GLY A 362 3.35 -21.87 -0.78
C GLY A 362 3.95 -22.44 -2.07
N TYR A 363 4.15 -21.61 -3.08
CA TYR A 363 4.75 -22.02 -4.35
C TYR A 363 6.21 -22.46 -4.19
N LEU A 364 7.00 -21.67 -3.46
CA LEU A 364 8.39 -21.98 -3.19
C LEU A 364 8.51 -23.32 -2.41
N ALA A 365 7.76 -23.48 -1.33
CA ALA A 365 7.78 -24.70 -0.53
C ALA A 365 7.32 -25.93 -1.32
N LYS A 366 6.25 -25.82 -2.13
CA LYS A 366 5.76 -26.89 -3.01
C LYS A 366 6.84 -27.38 -3.97
N ASN A 367 7.65 -26.45 -4.49
CA ASN A 367 8.74 -26.73 -5.42
C ASN A 367 10.09 -26.96 -4.75
N LEU A 368 10.13 -27.13 -3.43
CA LEU A 368 11.34 -27.40 -2.65
C LEU A 368 12.41 -26.32 -2.81
N ILE A 369 11.97 -25.05 -2.79
CA ILE A 369 12.81 -23.86 -2.84
C ILE A 369 12.76 -23.16 -1.49
N ALA A 370 13.91 -22.89 -0.89
CA ALA A 370 13.99 -22.15 0.36
C ALA A 370 13.66 -20.66 0.11
N TYR A 371 12.86 -20.08 1.00
CA TYR A 371 12.41 -18.67 0.86
C TYR A 371 13.58 -17.66 0.79
N GLU A 372 14.71 -17.98 1.46
CA GLU A 372 15.90 -17.13 1.55
C GLU A 372 16.92 -17.38 0.42
N SER A 373 16.61 -18.25 -0.55
CA SER A 373 17.56 -18.71 -1.58
C SER A 373 17.65 -17.79 -2.79
N GLU A 374 18.68 -18.00 -3.61
CA GLU A 374 18.82 -17.30 -4.89
C GLU A 374 17.75 -17.74 -5.89
N GLU A 375 17.32 -19.01 -5.85
CA GLU A 375 16.22 -19.52 -6.67
C GLU A 375 14.90 -18.82 -6.35
N ALA A 376 14.64 -18.47 -5.09
CA ALA A 376 13.45 -17.71 -4.70
C ALA A 376 13.48 -16.29 -5.30
N LYS A 377 14.64 -15.64 -5.29
CA LYS A 377 14.82 -14.32 -5.92
C LYS A 377 14.71 -14.39 -7.43
N ASP A 378 15.32 -15.40 -8.05
CA ASP A 378 15.26 -15.62 -9.49
C ASP A 378 13.81 -15.85 -9.95
N PHE A 379 13.08 -16.73 -9.27
CA PHE A 379 11.65 -16.95 -9.55
C PHE A 379 10.84 -15.65 -9.42
N ALA A 380 11.00 -14.93 -8.31
CA ALA A 380 10.26 -13.70 -8.06
C ALA A 380 10.59 -12.63 -9.11
N ASN A 381 11.85 -12.51 -9.49
CA ASN A 381 12.30 -11.57 -10.53
C ASN A 381 11.58 -11.82 -11.86
N VAL A 382 11.56 -13.06 -12.33
CA VAL A 382 10.90 -13.41 -13.60
C VAL A 382 9.38 -13.25 -13.50
N PHE A 383 8.76 -13.79 -12.45
CA PHE A 383 7.30 -13.76 -12.31
C PHE A 383 6.75 -12.33 -12.23
N PHE A 384 7.33 -11.47 -11.39
CA PHE A 384 6.86 -10.09 -11.25
C PHE A 384 7.24 -9.20 -12.45
N MET A 385 8.33 -9.49 -13.14
CA MET A 385 8.63 -8.88 -14.44
C MET A 385 7.52 -9.20 -15.46
N MET A 386 7.09 -10.47 -15.54
CA MET A 386 5.98 -10.87 -16.42
C MET A 386 4.67 -10.21 -16.04
N MET A 387 4.36 -10.09 -14.72
CA MET A 387 3.18 -9.35 -14.26
C MET A 387 3.23 -7.90 -14.73
N ASN A 388 4.37 -7.23 -14.58
CA ASN A 388 4.53 -5.84 -15.05
C ASN A 388 4.33 -5.73 -16.56
N TYR A 389 4.94 -6.63 -17.34
CA TYR A 389 4.80 -6.66 -18.80
C TYR A 389 3.33 -6.79 -19.23
N TYR A 390 2.63 -7.80 -18.73
CA TYR A 390 1.26 -8.07 -19.17
C TYR A 390 0.23 -7.08 -18.61
N THR A 391 0.46 -6.48 -17.44
CA THR A 391 -0.38 -5.36 -16.96
C THR A 391 -0.22 -4.12 -17.83
N LEU A 392 0.99 -3.80 -18.31
CA LEU A 392 1.23 -2.73 -19.29
C LEU A 392 0.55 -3.04 -20.62
N GLU A 393 0.74 -4.25 -21.14
CA GLU A 393 0.15 -4.66 -22.40
C GLU A 393 -1.38 -4.58 -22.35
N ARG A 394 -2.03 -5.06 -21.26
CA ARG A 394 -3.48 -4.97 -21.14
C ARG A 394 -3.97 -3.54 -20.95
N SER A 395 -3.29 -2.74 -20.15
CA SER A 395 -3.61 -1.31 -19.99
C SER A 395 -3.55 -0.55 -21.33
N MET A 396 -2.54 -0.83 -22.15
CA MET A 396 -2.40 -0.26 -23.49
C MET A 396 -3.54 -0.71 -24.43
N GLN A 397 -3.92 -2.00 -24.41
CA GLN A 397 -5.06 -2.48 -25.21
C GLN A 397 -6.36 -1.79 -24.82
N ILE A 398 -6.63 -1.66 -23.50
CA ILE A 398 -7.82 -0.96 -23.00
C ILE A 398 -7.80 0.52 -23.43
N ALA A 399 -6.65 1.18 -23.38
CA ALA A 399 -6.52 2.58 -23.83
C ALA A 399 -6.85 2.69 -25.33
N LYS A 400 -6.32 1.78 -26.15
CA LYS A 400 -6.59 1.73 -27.58
C LYS A 400 -8.08 1.49 -27.87
N ASP A 401 -8.68 0.49 -27.23
CA ASP A 401 -10.08 0.09 -27.47
C ASP A 401 -11.07 1.19 -27.04
N ARG A 402 -10.75 1.92 -25.98
CA ARG A 402 -11.56 3.04 -25.46
C ARG A 402 -11.21 4.39 -26.07
N ASN A 403 -10.10 4.49 -26.80
CA ASN A 403 -9.51 5.73 -27.29
C ASN A 403 -9.36 6.76 -26.14
N GLU A 404 -8.85 6.30 -24.99
CA GLU A 404 -8.72 7.06 -23.77
C GLU A 404 -7.46 6.66 -23.01
N THR A 405 -6.71 7.65 -22.51
CA THR A 405 -5.54 7.45 -21.66
C THR A 405 -5.75 8.10 -20.31
N PHE A 406 -4.98 7.70 -19.30
CA PHE A 406 -4.95 8.46 -18.06
C PHE A 406 -4.47 9.89 -18.32
N LYS A 407 -4.93 10.81 -17.48
CA LYS A 407 -4.64 12.25 -17.63
C LYS A 407 -3.15 12.56 -17.52
N ASP A 408 -2.66 13.43 -18.39
CA ASP A 408 -1.26 13.85 -18.50
C ASP A 408 -0.30 12.70 -18.88
N PHE A 409 -0.77 11.66 -19.57
CA PHE A 409 0.04 10.54 -20.04
C PHE A 409 1.33 10.97 -20.76
N GLU A 410 1.26 12.04 -21.56
CA GLU A 410 2.37 12.57 -22.35
C GLU A 410 3.51 13.15 -21.47
N LYS A 411 3.24 13.44 -20.20
CA LYS A 411 4.25 13.89 -19.23
C LYS A 411 4.90 12.73 -18.46
N SER A 412 4.49 11.49 -18.73
CA SER A 412 4.96 10.31 -18.00
C SER A 412 6.24 9.71 -18.59
N ASP A 413 6.94 8.96 -17.76
CA ASP A 413 8.08 8.14 -18.17
C ASP A 413 7.67 6.98 -19.11
N TYR A 414 6.39 6.67 -19.17
CA TYR A 414 5.84 5.73 -20.16
C TYR A 414 5.87 6.32 -21.56
N TYR A 415 5.45 7.58 -21.72
CA TYR A 415 5.42 8.25 -23.02
C TYR A 415 6.82 8.58 -23.56
N ASN A 416 7.71 9.12 -22.70
CA ASN A 416 9.09 9.40 -23.11
C ASN A 416 9.94 8.13 -23.25
N GLY A 417 9.47 7.00 -22.72
CA GLY A 417 10.06 5.68 -22.85
C GLY A 417 11.16 5.36 -21.84
N SER A 418 11.51 6.25 -20.92
CA SER A 418 12.54 6.02 -19.91
C SER A 418 12.18 4.89 -18.95
N TYR A 419 10.88 4.67 -18.67
CA TYR A 419 10.38 3.54 -17.88
C TYR A 419 10.86 2.18 -18.40
N PHE A 420 10.95 2.01 -19.71
CA PHE A 420 11.28 0.73 -20.35
C PHE A 420 12.80 0.46 -20.42
N THR A 421 13.63 1.46 -20.15
CA THR A 421 15.09 1.38 -20.37
C THR A 421 15.69 0.17 -19.65
N LYS A 422 15.38 -0.03 -18.36
CA LYS A 422 15.94 -1.14 -17.58
C LYS A 422 15.56 -2.52 -18.14
N TYR A 423 14.37 -2.68 -18.71
CA TYR A 423 13.88 -3.94 -19.29
C TYR A 423 14.43 -4.21 -20.69
N ILE A 424 14.88 -3.18 -21.39
CA ILE A 424 15.52 -3.30 -22.71
C ILE A 424 17.03 -3.55 -22.55
N GLU A 425 17.65 -2.95 -21.54
CA GLU A 425 19.11 -3.06 -21.30
C GLU A 425 19.49 -4.33 -20.51
N ASN A 426 18.63 -4.82 -19.63
CA ASN A 426 18.87 -6.00 -18.80
C ASN A 426 18.02 -7.19 -19.25
N ASP A 427 18.51 -8.38 -18.94
CA ASP A 427 17.82 -9.63 -19.20
C ASP A 427 17.16 -10.15 -17.91
N TYR A 428 15.89 -10.49 -17.99
CA TYR A 428 15.07 -10.98 -16.86
C TYR A 428 14.60 -12.43 -17.09
N LEU A 429 15.30 -13.20 -17.91
CA LEU A 429 15.03 -14.61 -18.12
C LEU A 429 15.48 -15.43 -16.90
N PRO A 430 14.90 -16.63 -16.68
CA PRO A 430 15.33 -17.53 -15.60
C PRO A 430 16.81 -17.86 -15.67
N VAL A 431 17.52 -17.74 -14.55
CA VAL A 431 18.98 -17.95 -14.47
C VAL A 431 19.31 -19.32 -13.89
N THR A 432 18.69 -19.69 -12.76
CA THR A 432 18.96 -20.96 -12.09
C THR A 432 18.24 -22.12 -12.80
N ASP A 433 18.86 -23.30 -12.81
CA ASP A 433 18.27 -24.45 -13.51
C ASP A 433 16.91 -24.84 -12.94
N LYS A 434 16.75 -24.76 -11.62
CA LYS A 434 15.48 -25.00 -10.96
C LYS A 434 14.38 -24.07 -11.46
N VAL A 435 14.68 -22.78 -11.63
CA VAL A 435 13.68 -21.79 -12.11
C VAL A 435 13.43 -21.93 -13.60
N LYS A 436 14.45 -22.29 -14.40
CA LYS A 436 14.24 -22.65 -15.82
C LYS A 436 13.22 -23.78 -15.98
N ASP A 437 13.35 -24.83 -15.16
CA ASP A 437 12.38 -25.95 -15.16
C ASP A 437 10.96 -25.49 -14.82
N LEU A 438 10.79 -24.53 -13.87
CA LEU A 438 9.49 -23.99 -13.48
C LEU A 438 8.81 -23.18 -14.58
N PHE A 439 9.60 -22.56 -15.47
CA PHE A 439 9.07 -21.80 -16.60
C PHE A 439 9.05 -22.58 -17.92
N GLU A 440 9.34 -23.90 -17.88
CA GLU A 440 9.27 -24.73 -19.08
C GLU A 440 7.88 -24.71 -19.71
N GLY A 441 7.81 -24.34 -21.00
CA GLY A 441 6.56 -24.18 -21.76
C GLY A 441 5.74 -22.95 -21.38
N ILE A 442 6.34 -21.99 -20.68
CA ILE A 442 5.77 -20.66 -20.41
C ILE A 442 6.59 -19.63 -21.20
N TYR A 443 5.92 -18.80 -21.99
CA TYR A 443 6.60 -17.73 -22.70
C TYR A 443 6.97 -16.59 -21.76
N VAL A 444 8.26 -16.30 -21.61
CA VAL A 444 8.81 -15.19 -20.84
C VAL A 444 9.17 -14.04 -21.79
N PRO A 445 8.62 -12.82 -21.61
CA PRO A 445 8.92 -11.68 -22.45
C PRO A 445 10.42 -11.35 -22.50
N THR A 446 10.92 -11.18 -23.71
CA THR A 446 12.33 -10.85 -24.00
C THR A 446 12.56 -9.34 -24.08
N ARG A 447 13.81 -8.90 -24.19
CA ARG A 447 14.17 -7.49 -24.44
C ARG A 447 13.50 -6.92 -25.70
N GLU A 448 13.37 -7.71 -26.75
CA GLU A 448 12.71 -7.28 -27.98
C GLU A 448 11.19 -7.11 -27.78
N ASP A 449 10.56 -7.95 -26.95
CA ASP A 449 9.17 -7.77 -26.58
C ASP A 449 8.97 -6.45 -25.79
N TRP A 450 9.85 -6.15 -24.86
CA TRP A 450 9.84 -4.89 -24.11
C TRP A 450 10.05 -3.68 -25.02
N LYS A 451 10.93 -3.78 -26.01
CA LYS A 451 11.13 -2.73 -27.00
C LYS A 451 9.91 -2.53 -27.89
N SER A 452 9.28 -3.62 -28.31
CA SER A 452 8.02 -3.59 -29.04
C SER A 452 6.89 -2.98 -28.19
N LEU A 453 6.77 -3.37 -26.93
CA LEU A 453 5.77 -2.83 -26.01
C LEU A 453 5.96 -1.32 -25.78
N LYS A 454 7.19 -0.85 -25.60
CA LYS A 454 7.51 0.58 -25.51
C LYS A 454 6.93 1.38 -26.68
N ASN A 455 7.13 0.90 -27.90
CA ASN A 455 6.63 1.59 -29.10
C ASN A 455 5.10 1.58 -29.15
N ARG A 456 4.48 0.45 -28.85
CA ARG A 456 3.01 0.32 -28.82
C ARG A 456 2.37 1.17 -27.72
N VAL A 457 3.01 1.28 -26.55
CA VAL A 457 2.54 2.15 -25.45
C VAL A 457 2.66 3.62 -25.83
N LYS A 458 3.74 4.02 -26.51
CA LYS A 458 3.91 5.40 -26.99
C LYS A 458 2.83 5.78 -28.01
N GLU A 459 2.45 4.83 -28.88
CA GLU A 459 1.46 5.04 -29.94
C GLU A 459 0.00 5.05 -29.41
N ASN A 460 -0.35 4.12 -28.52
CA ASN A 460 -1.72 3.89 -28.09
C ASN A 460 -2.04 4.42 -26.68
N GLY A 461 -1.01 4.78 -25.89
CA GLY A 461 -1.15 5.23 -24.51
C GLY A 461 -1.34 4.10 -23.49
N LEU A 462 -1.62 4.49 -22.24
CA LEU A 462 -2.03 3.61 -21.15
C LEU A 462 -3.33 4.12 -20.54
N TYR A 463 -4.25 3.22 -20.24
CA TYR A 463 -5.50 3.56 -19.57
C TYR A 463 -5.29 3.81 -18.06
N HIS A 464 -4.46 2.99 -17.41
CA HIS A 464 -4.19 3.07 -15.97
C HIS A 464 -2.87 3.78 -15.69
N ALA A 465 -2.91 4.78 -14.82
CA ALA A 465 -1.70 5.46 -14.33
C ALA A 465 -0.86 4.55 -13.40
N TYR A 466 -1.53 3.69 -12.61
CA TYR A 466 -0.93 2.72 -11.71
C TYR A 466 -1.62 1.37 -11.87
N ARG A 467 -0.86 0.24 -11.73
CA ARG A 467 -1.34 -1.07 -12.14
C ARG A 467 -1.11 -2.17 -11.11
N MET A 468 -0.03 -2.13 -10.35
CA MET A 468 0.38 -3.21 -9.44
C MET A 468 0.57 -2.72 -8.02
N ALA A 469 0.07 -3.49 -7.05
CA ALA A 469 0.31 -3.29 -5.63
C ALA A 469 0.20 -4.64 -4.91
N ILE A 470 1.12 -4.92 -3.98
CA ILE A 470 1.14 -6.19 -3.24
C ILE A 470 0.56 -5.97 -1.85
N ALA A 471 -0.73 -6.25 -1.72
CA ALA A 471 -1.50 -6.11 -0.49
C ALA A 471 -1.33 -7.32 0.46
N PRO A 472 -1.61 -7.17 1.77
CA PRO A 472 -1.84 -8.31 2.64
C PRO A 472 -3.12 -9.02 2.19
N THR A 473 -3.07 -10.35 2.04
CA THR A 473 -4.20 -11.10 1.46
C THR A 473 -4.84 -12.05 2.48
N GLN A 474 -4.83 -11.70 3.76
CA GLN A 474 -5.22 -12.59 4.85
C GLN A 474 -6.55 -13.34 4.59
N SER A 475 -7.68 -12.66 4.53
CA SER A 475 -8.99 -13.30 4.36
C SER A 475 -9.17 -13.95 2.99
N ILE A 476 -8.71 -13.32 1.90
CA ILE A 476 -8.83 -13.87 0.56
C ILE A 476 -7.86 -15.05 0.32
N SER A 477 -6.74 -15.10 1.02
CA SER A 477 -5.83 -16.24 0.94
C SER A 477 -6.47 -17.52 1.49
N TYR A 478 -7.36 -17.41 2.48
CA TYR A 478 -8.11 -18.55 3.01
C TYR A 478 -9.10 -19.13 2.00
N VAL A 479 -9.81 -18.25 1.28
CA VAL A 479 -10.72 -18.65 0.19
C VAL A 479 -9.96 -19.39 -0.91
N GLN A 480 -8.72 -19.00 -1.14
CA GLN A 480 -7.86 -19.54 -2.20
C GLN A 480 -6.98 -20.71 -1.74
N ASN A 481 -7.10 -21.19 -0.48
CA ASN A 481 -6.21 -22.19 0.09
C ASN A 481 -4.73 -21.86 -0.18
N SER A 482 -4.32 -20.66 0.18
CA SER A 482 -3.00 -20.11 -0.15
C SER A 482 -2.28 -19.54 1.08
N THR A 483 -0.96 -19.40 0.99
CA THR A 483 -0.23 -18.54 1.93
C THR A 483 -0.50 -17.08 1.63
N SER A 484 -0.47 -16.24 2.67
CA SER A 484 -0.83 -14.83 2.54
C SER A 484 0.25 -14.02 1.82
N SER A 485 -0.14 -13.24 0.83
CA SER A 485 0.73 -12.28 0.12
C SER A 485 2.01 -12.95 -0.44
N VAL A 486 3.10 -12.22 -0.43
CA VAL A 486 4.44 -12.67 -0.82
C VAL A 486 5.36 -12.93 0.37
N LEU A 487 4.83 -12.78 1.59
CA LEU A 487 5.58 -12.94 2.83
C LEU A 487 5.70 -14.41 3.29
N PRO A 488 6.68 -14.73 4.14
CA PRO A 488 6.79 -16.05 4.72
C PRO A 488 5.68 -16.31 5.74
N ILE A 489 5.38 -17.59 5.96
CA ILE A 489 4.38 -18.01 6.95
C ILE A 489 4.87 -17.77 8.39
N VAL A 490 3.94 -17.55 9.31
CA VAL A 490 4.24 -17.50 10.75
C VAL A 490 4.38 -18.90 11.33
N ASP A 491 3.38 -19.74 11.10
CA ASP A 491 3.32 -21.12 11.57
C ASP A 491 2.89 -22.09 10.46
N LYS A 492 3.36 -23.33 10.53
CA LYS A 492 2.96 -24.40 9.57
C LYS A 492 1.51 -24.81 9.73
N ILE A 493 0.95 -24.64 10.93
CA ILE A 493 -0.45 -24.88 11.26
C ILE A 493 -0.94 -23.65 12.02
N GLU A 494 -1.77 -22.84 11.37
CA GLU A 494 -2.35 -21.65 12.00
C GLU A 494 -3.56 -22.03 12.85
N ARG A 495 -3.61 -21.48 14.05
CA ARG A 495 -4.80 -21.52 14.91
C ARG A 495 -5.64 -20.28 14.62
N ARG A 496 -6.88 -20.49 14.27
CA ARG A 496 -7.84 -19.42 13.95
C ARG A 496 -9.08 -19.55 14.81
N SER A 497 -9.51 -18.40 15.34
CA SER A 497 -10.73 -18.31 16.13
C SER A 497 -11.81 -17.56 15.33
N TYR A 498 -12.99 -18.17 15.20
CA TYR A 498 -14.17 -17.58 14.59
C TYR A 498 -15.32 -17.59 15.60
N GLY A 499 -15.54 -16.46 16.24
CA GLY A 499 -16.51 -16.41 17.35
C GLY A 499 -16.09 -17.38 18.47
N ASN A 500 -16.92 -18.40 18.73
CA ASN A 500 -16.66 -19.41 19.75
C ASN A 500 -15.99 -20.70 19.22
N ALA A 501 -15.63 -20.73 17.92
CA ALA A 501 -15.00 -21.91 17.31
C ALA A 501 -13.52 -21.65 17.04
N GLU A 502 -12.70 -22.67 17.29
CA GLU A 502 -11.29 -22.72 16.89
C GLU A 502 -11.11 -23.71 15.77
N THR A 503 -10.32 -23.30 14.77
CA THR A 503 -9.93 -24.16 13.67
C THR A 503 -8.41 -24.18 13.53
N PHE A 504 -7.86 -25.34 13.21
CA PHE A 504 -6.46 -25.48 12.85
C PHE A 504 -6.35 -25.56 11.34
N TYR A 505 -5.57 -24.66 10.76
CA TYR A 505 -5.40 -24.55 9.33
C TYR A 505 -3.96 -24.88 8.95
N PRO A 506 -3.68 -26.10 8.43
CA PRO A 506 -2.35 -26.43 7.94
C PRO A 506 -2.06 -25.63 6.66
N MET A 507 -0.81 -25.20 6.49
CA MET A 507 -0.38 -24.54 5.27
C MET A 507 -0.64 -25.43 4.05
N PRO A 508 -1.03 -24.82 2.91
CA PRO A 508 -1.27 -25.57 1.68
C PRO A 508 -0.03 -26.37 1.29
N TYR A 509 -0.23 -27.56 0.73
CA TYR A 509 0.86 -28.46 0.29
C TYR A 509 1.80 -28.96 1.41
N LEU A 510 1.44 -28.79 2.68
CA LEU A 510 2.24 -29.29 3.80
C LEU A 510 2.36 -30.84 3.74
N SER A 511 3.57 -31.34 3.73
CA SER A 511 3.90 -32.76 3.62
C SER A 511 5.25 -33.04 4.30
N PRO A 512 5.63 -34.34 4.51
CA PRO A 512 6.97 -34.68 5.02
C PRO A 512 8.13 -34.11 4.19
N LYS A 513 7.92 -33.85 2.89
CA LYS A 513 8.95 -33.26 2.01
C LYS A 513 8.97 -31.74 2.08
N THR A 514 7.81 -31.09 2.02
CA THR A 514 7.69 -29.64 1.91
C THR A 514 7.82 -28.91 3.24
N GLN A 515 7.57 -29.57 4.38
CA GLN A 515 7.64 -28.96 5.71
C GLN A 515 8.98 -28.27 6.03
N TRP A 516 10.07 -28.71 5.42
CA TRP A 516 11.41 -28.15 5.62
C TRP A 516 11.61 -26.79 4.92
N PHE A 517 10.80 -26.53 3.91
CA PHE A 517 10.78 -25.29 3.14
C PHE A 517 9.78 -24.25 3.68
N TYR A 518 8.88 -24.67 4.59
CA TYR A 518 8.03 -23.80 5.39
C TYR A 518 8.75 -23.37 6.67
N LYS A 519 9.67 -22.43 6.52
CA LYS A 519 10.38 -21.83 7.64
C LYS A 519 9.53 -20.71 8.24
N SER A 520 9.43 -20.65 9.57
CA SER A 520 8.68 -19.57 10.23
C SER A 520 9.32 -18.21 9.93
N ALA A 521 8.49 -17.20 9.68
CA ALA A 521 8.91 -15.83 9.46
C ALA A 521 9.82 -15.27 10.57
N PHE A 522 9.63 -15.73 11.82
CA PHE A 522 10.47 -15.37 12.97
C PHE A 522 11.86 -16.01 12.97
N THR A 523 12.09 -17.01 12.12
CA THR A 523 13.38 -17.71 12.01
C THR A 523 14.09 -17.41 10.68
N ILE A 524 13.43 -16.71 9.77
CA ILE A 524 14.01 -16.21 8.52
C ILE A 524 14.91 -15.01 8.82
N ASP A 525 16.05 -14.96 8.14
CA ASP A 525 16.90 -13.74 8.14
C ASP A 525 16.12 -12.57 7.50
N GLN A 526 15.86 -11.55 8.30
CA GLN A 526 15.08 -10.39 7.84
C GLN A 526 15.81 -9.59 6.74
N MET A 527 17.14 -9.65 6.67
CA MET A 527 17.89 -9.07 5.55
C MET A 527 17.59 -9.80 4.24
N LYS A 528 17.49 -11.14 4.29
CA LYS A 528 17.13 -11.96 3.13
C LYS A 528 15.67 -11.77 2.71
N LEU A 529 14.77 -11.56 3.68
CA LEU A 529 13.39 -11.14 3.39
C LEU A 529 13.37 -9.81 2.65
N ILE A 530 14.11 -8.81 3.13
CA ILE A 530 14.22 -7.50 2.48
C ILE A 530 14.81 -7.64 1.07
N ASP A 531 15.84 -8.47 0.87
CA ASP A 531 16.41 -8.72 -0.46
C ASP A 531 15.37 -9.27 -1.45
N LEU A 532 14.57 -10.25 -1.02
CA LEU A 532 13.50 -10.81 -1.87
C LEU A 532 12.41 -9.76 -2.17
N MET A 533 12.01 -8.97 -1.16
CA MET A 533 11.03 -7.89 -1.38
C MET A 533 11.58 -6.81 -2.31
N ALA A 534 12.88 -6.50 -2.25
CA ALA A 534 13.52 -5.53 -3.14
C ALA A 534 13.49 -5.99 -4.61
N VAL A 535 13.72 -7.28 -4.86
CA VAL A 535 13.60 -7.87 -6.21
C VAL A 535 12.16 -7.71 -6.73
N ILE A 536 11.16 -7.98 -5.91
CA ILE A 536 9.74 -7.80 -6.28
C ILE A 536 9.43 -6.31 -6.52
N GLN A 537 9.90 -5.42 -5.63
CA GLN A 537 9.65 -3.97 -5.71
C GLN A 537 10.18 -3.36 -7.00
N GLU A 538 11.22 -3.92 -7.60
CA GLU A 538 11.76 -3.45 -8.89
C GLU A 538 10.70 -3.46 -10.00
N HIS A 539 9.75 -4.40 -9.94
CA HIS A 539 8.73 -4.62 -10.96
C HIS A 539 7.35 -4.04 -10.58
N VAL A 540 7.15 -3.70 -9.32
CA VAL A 540 5.87 -3.17 -8.80
C VAL A 540 5.90 -1.65 -8.79
N ASP A 541 5.03 -1.04 -9.58
CA ASP A 541 4.97 0.42 -9.74
C ASP A 541 4.48 1.14 -8.46
N GLN A 542 3.60 0.55 -7.68
CA GLN A 542 3.27 1.03 -6.34
C GLN A 542 4.16 0.36 -5.29
N GLY A 543 3.63 -0.30 -4.27
CA GLY A 543 4.43 -0.87 -3.19
C GLY A 543 4.03 -2.27 -2.76
N ILE A 544 4.68 -2.71 -1.69
CA ILE A 544 4.50 -4.02 -1.06
C ILE A 544 4.27 -3.79 0.43
N SER A 545 3.27 -4.46 1.01
CA SER A 545 3.05 -4.46 2.46
C SER A 545 4.09 -5.35 3.15
N VAL A 546 5.26 -4.81 3.47
CA VAL A 546 6.38 -5.57 4.05
C VAL A 546 6.32 -5.55 5.57
N ILE A 547 6.09 -6.71 6.18
CA ILE A 547 6.12 -6.92 7.63
C ILE A 547 7.51 -7.41 8.04
N LEU A 548 8.09 -6.83 9.08
CA LEU A 548 9.28 -7.37 9.73
C LEU A 548 8.85 -8.28 10.90
N PHE A 549 9.49 -9.44 11.00
CA PHE A 549 9.20 -10.42 12.03
C PHE A 549 10.41 -10.54 12.97
N VAL A 550 10.22 -10.17 14.23
CA VAL A 550 11.31 -10.10 15.18
C VAL A 550 11.01 -10.90 16.45
N ASN A 551 12.05 -11.46 17.05
CA ASN A 551 11.96 -12.07 18.37
C ASN A 551 12.15 -10.99 19.45
N SER A 552 11.68 -11.27 20.65
CA SER A 552 11.71 -10.33 21.79
C SER A 552 13.11 -9.94 22.26
N ASP A 553 14.15 -10.67 21.88
CA ASP A 553 15.54 -10.44 22.21
C ASP A 553 16.27 -9.50 21.24
N ILE A 554 15.58 -9.06 20.16
CA ILE A 554 16.16 -8.09 19.22
C ILE A 554 16.43 -6.74 19.90
N THR A 555 17.56 -6.17 19.57
CA THR A 555 17.90 -4.82 20.04
C THR A 555 17.31 -3.73 19.13
N THR A 556 17.06 -2.53 19.67
CA THR A 556 16.63 -1.38 18.86
C THR A 556 17.62 -1.05 17.74
N ARG A 557 18.91 -1.28 18.00
CA ARG A 557 19.99 -1.08 17.01
C ARG A 557 19.88 -2.05 15.84
N GLU A 558 19.54 -3.32 16.07
CA GLU A 558 19.36 -4.32 15.02
C GLU A 558 18.11 -4.01 14.20
N LEU A 559 17.02 -3.65 14.86
CA LEU A 559 15.80 -3.27 14.17
C LEU A 559 16.00 -2.01 13.30
N ALA A 560 16.72 -1.00 13.82
CA ALA A 560 17.08 0.18 13.05
C ALA A 560 17.95 -0.13 11.82
N ARG A 561 18.81 -1.15 11.89
CA ARG A 561 19.57 -1.63 10.71
C ARG A 561 18.66 -2.16 9.61
N TYR A 562 17.57 -2.83 9.96
CA TYR A 562 16.59 -3.29 8.96
C TYR A 562 15.92 -2.13 8.24
N TYR A 563 15.62 -1.02 8.94
CA TYR A 563 15.06 0.18 8.30
C TYR A 563 16.03 0.79 7.29
N ILE A 564 17.29 0.98 7.71
CA ILE A 564 18.36 1.51 6.85
C ILE A 564 18.58 0.60 5.64
N TYR A 565 18.59 -0.72 5.86
CA TYR A 565 18.79 -1.69 4.81
C TYR A 565 17.63 -1.71 3.81
N ALA A 566 16.41 -1.70 4.30
CA ALA A 566 15.20 -1.65 3.46
C ALA A 566 15.17 -0.37 2.59
N HIS A 567 15.48 0.78 3.19
CA HIS A 567 15.62 2.03 2.46
C HIS A 567 16.73 1.95 1.39
N HIS A 568 17.91 1.44 1.74
CA HIS A 568 19.05 1.27 0.82
C HIS A 568 18.73 0.33 -0.35
N LYS A 569 17.96 -0.74 -0.10
CA LYS A 569 17.52 -1.70 -1.12
C LYS A 569 16.40 -1.19 -2.03
N GLY A 570 15.89 0.01 -1.79
CA GLY A 570 14.89 0.63 -2.66
C GLY A 570 13.45 0.26 -2.34
N LEU A 571 13.17 -0.36 -1.19
CA LEU A 571 11.78 -0.53 -0.73
C LEU A 571 11.14 0.85 -0.54
N LYS A 572 9.84 0.93 -0.78
CA LYS A 572 9.07 2.17 -0.62
C LYS A 572 8.48 2.33 0.77
N SER A 573 8.31 1.22 1.49
CA SER A 573 7.74 1.22 2.85
C SER A 573 8.13 -0.02 3.64
N LEU A 574 7.97 0.11 4.97
CA LEU A 574 7.82 -1.00 5.90
C LEU A 574 6.46 -0.82 6.61
N TYR A 575 5.69 -1.89 6.66
CA TYR A 575 4.40 -1.93 7.33
C TYR A 575 4.61 -1.97 8.86
N TYR A 576 3.97 -2.82 9.60
CA TYR A 576 4.25 -2.96 11.04
C TYR A 576 5.36 -3.99 11.32
N THR A 577 5.95 -3.88 12.51
CA THR A 577 6.87 -4.91 13.03
C THR A 577 6.10 -5.85 13.94
N ARG A 578 6.14 -7.16 13.62
CA ARG A 578 5.51 -8.21 14.42
C ARG A 578 6.54 -8.81 15.38
N ASN A 579 6.30 -8.63 16.67
CA ASN A 579 7.12 -9.22 17.73
C ASN A 579 6.48 -10.54 18.20
N LYS A 580 7.27 -11.60 18.34
CA LYS A 580 6.77 -12.95 18.70
C LYS A 580 6.05 -13.02 20.04
N LEU A 581 6.41 -12.19 21.02
CA LEU A 581 5.81 -12.18 22.37
C LEU A 581 4.64 -11.22 22.54
N LEU A 582 4.52 -10.22 21.68
CA LEU A 582 3.37 -9.33 21.67
C LEU A 582 2.34 -9.87 20.70
N SER A 583 1.16 -10.21 21.20
CA SER A 583 -0.03 -10.26 20.35
C SER A 583 -0.30 -8.84 19.88
N VAL A 584 0.43 -8.38 18.87
CA VAL A 584 0.00 -7.19 18.13
C VAL A 584 -1.33 -7.58 17.51
N GLU A 585 -2.40 -6.91 17.92
CA GLU A 585 -3.69 -7.05 17.26
C GLU A 585 -3.44 -6.75 15.78
N GLU A 586 -3.58 -7.79 14.96
CA GLU A 586 -3.55 -7.62 13.51
C GLU A 586 -4.57 -6.54 13.17
N CYS A 587 -4.23 -5.65 12.23
CA CYS A 587 -5.15 -4.62 11.77
C CYS A 587 -6.51 -5.28 11.49
N THR A 588 -7.48 -5.06 12.38
CA THR A 588 -8.79 -5.73 12.32
C THR A 588 -9.50 -5.46 11.00
N SER A 589 -9.19 -4.34 10.34
CA SER A 589 -9.71 -4.03 9.00
C SER A 589 -9.07 -4.86 7.88
N CYS A 590 -7.88 -5.44 8.10
CA CYS A 590 -7.23 -6.33 7.14
C CYS A 590 -7.55 -7.81 7.41
N ALA A 591 -7.98 -8.14 8.63
CA ALA A 591 -8.21 -9.52 9.08
C ALA A 591 -9.61 -10.07 8.75
N ILE A 592 -10.52 -9.24 8.21
CA ILE A 592 -11.90 -9.65 7.87
C ILE A 592 -12.15 -9.61 6.38
#